data_3bffd43d2bd7643cc15c854a728a3d35
#
_entry.id   3bffd43d2bd7643cc15c854a728a3d35
#
_cell.length_a   1.000
_cell.length_b   1.000
_cell.length_c   1.000
_cell.angle_alpha   90.00
_cell.angle_beta   90.00
_cell.angle_gamma   90.00
#
_symmetry.space_group_name_H-M   'P 1'
#
loop_
_entity.id
_entity.type
_entity.pdbx_description
1 polymer ?
#
loop_
_entity_poly.entity_id
_entity_poly.type
_entity_poly.pdbx_seq_one_letter_code
_entity_poly.pdbx_strand_id
1 'polypeptide(L)'
;MGRMHADEHAIDAALVRRLLRGRSPEWADLPLTPLASGGTVNAVYRLGAGLTVRLPLTAGGAGDVAKERHILSTLDGLPVAVPVVAAVGEPAEGYPWPWAVHTWLDGEPAVEGRPAPARELAEFVVALRALPADGPPAYRGKPLSSVDAGVRRAIAELTRTDEPFDAEAALAVWAEALGAPQWTGPPCRLHSDLMPSNLLLRDGRLAGVLDWATAGVGDPACDLIPAWNLLTAATRPVFRDAVGTDDATWARGRGWALAMAVIQLPYYRHTNPVISANARHVLAQLSCRPVPRASTARRGSSVRAPNTTP
;
A
#
# COMPACT_ATOMS: atom_id res chain seq x y z
N MET A 1 24.65 -4.29 -1.23
CA MET A 1 23.30 -4.86 -1.30
C MET A 1 23.30 -5.97 -2.34
N GLY A 2 22.69 -7.12 -2.05
CA GLY A 2 22.50 -8.18 -3.05
C GLY A 2 21.49 -7.73 -4.09
N ARG A 3 21.61 -8.19 -5.35
CA ARG A 3 20.62 -7.95 -6.40
C ARG A 3 19.30 -8.63 -6.03
N MET A 4 18.17 -7.90 -6.09
CA MET A 4 16.83 -8.46 -5.90
C MET A 4 16.27 -9.09 -7.19
N HIS A 5 16.65 -8.54 -8.35
CA HIS A 5 16.27 -9.08 -9.67
C HIS A 5 17.52 -9.37 -10.50
N ALA A 6 17.45 -10.39 -11.33
CA ALA A 6 18.60 -10.82 -12.14
C ALA A 6 19.01 -9.79 -13.22
N ASP A 7 18.05 -8.97 -13.67
CA ASP A 7 18.16 -7.97 -14.73
C ASP A 7 18.33 -6.52 -14.22
N GLU A 8 18.69 -6.33 -12.94
CA GLU A 8 18.93 -5.01 -12.38
C GLU A 8 20.10 -4.29 -13.06
N HIS A 9 19.85 -3.02 -13.44
CA HIS A 9 20.92 -2.12 -13.87
C HIS A 9 21.79 -1.72 -12.67
N ALA A 10 23.09 -1.66 -12.88
CA ALA A 10 24.03 -1.24 -11.84
C ALA A 10 23.97 0.29 -11.65
N ILE A 11 23.47 0.73 -10.49
CA ILE A 11 23.32 2.13 -10.15
C ILE A 11 24.20 2.44 -8.94
N ASP A 12 25.12 3.36 -9.11
CA ASP A 12 25.98 3.89 -8.05
C ASP A 12 25.88 5.43 -7.92
N ALA A 13 26.42 5.97 -6.87
CA ALA A 13 26.39 7.40 -6.61
C ALA A 13 27.13 8.21 -7.70
N ALA A 14 28.12 7.63 -8.37
CA ALA A 14 28.85 8.31 -9.44
C ALA A 14 27.97 8.47 -10.69
N LEU A 15 27.22 7.44 -11.07
CA LEU A 15 26.22 7.52 -12.14
C LEU A 15 25.15 8.56 -11.82
N VAL A 16 24.58 8.53 -10.60
CA VAL A 16 23.54 9.51 -10.19
C VAL A 16 24.06 10.94 -10.28
N ARG A 17 25.31 11.20 -9.86
CA ARG A 17 25.92 12.52 -10.00
C ARG A 17 26.11 12.96 -11.44
N ARG A 18 26.51 12.05 -12.35
CA ARG A 18 26.63 12.40 -13.78
C ARG A 18 25.27 12.76 -14.38
N LEU A 19 24.23 11.96 -14.06
CA LEU A 19 22.86 12.22 -14.49
C LEU A 19 22.35 13.58 -13.98
N LEU A 20 22.59 13.89 -12.70
CA LEU A 20 22.23 15.19 -12.13
C LEU A 20 22.95 16.36 -12.80
N ARG A 21 24.26 16.25 -13.09
CA ARG A 21 25.01 17.29 -13.81
C ARG A 21 24.41 17.60 -15.19
N GLY A 22 23.95 16.58 -15.89
CA GLY A 22 23.35 16.78 -17.22
C GLY A 22 21.93 17.35 -17.17
N ARG A 23 21.17 17.12 -16.09
CA ARG A 23 19.75 17.49 -16.02
C ARG A 23 19.44 18.66 -15.09
N SER A 24 20.12 18.73 -13.96
CA SER A 24 19.89 19.70 -12.87
C SER A 24 21.22 19.99 -12.19
N PRO A 25 22.11 20.73 -12.86
CA PRO A 25 23.49 20.97 -12.40
C PRO A 25 23.53 21.63 -11.01
N GLU A 26 22.52 22.41 -10.66
CA GLU A 26 22.37 23.07 -9.36
C GLU A 26 22.26 22.09 -8.17
N TRP A 27 21.92 20.84 -8.43
CA TRP A 27 21.81 19.79 -7.41
C TRP A 27 22.99 18.81 -7.41
N ALA A 28 23.85 18.87 -8.41
CA ALA A 28 24.91 17.87 -8.63
C ALA A 28 25.92 17.76 -7.50
N ASP A 29 26.16 18.87 -6.78
CA ASP A 29 27.13 18.95 -5.70
C ASP A 29 26.49 18.79 -4.30
N LEU A 30 25.16 18.64 -4.22
CA LEU A 30 24.50 18.36 -2.96
C LEU A 30 24.96 16.99 -2.38
N PRO A 31 24.96 16.83 -1.06
CA PRO A 31 25.20 15.53 -0.43
C PRO A 31 24.28 14.46 -1.02
N LEU A 32 24.85 13.32 -1.44
CA LEU A 32 24.12 12.20 -2.03
C LEU A 32 24.41 10.94 -1.24
N THR A 33 23.36 10.36 -0.64
CA THR A 33 23.47 9.16 0.20
C THR A 33 22.47 8.11 -0.27
N PRO A 34 22.91 6.86 -0.54
CA PRO A 34 22.01 5.79 -0.88
C PRO A 34 21.10 5.46 0.31
N LEU A 35 19.83 5.26 0.06
CA LEU A 35 18.86 4.81 1.06
C LEU A 35 18.66 3.30 0.93
N ALA A 36 18.73 2.60 2.07
CA ALA A 36 18.27 1.23 2.16
C ALA A 36 16.74 1.25 2.12
N SER A 37 16.17 1.17 0.92
CA SER A 37 14.71 1.11 0.78
C SER A 37 14.24 -0.35 0.82
N GLY A 38 13.11 -0.61 1.49
CA GLY A 38 12.38 -1.88 1.34
C GLY A 38 11.70 -2.01 -0.03
N GLY A 39 11.71 -0.95 -0.85
CA GLY A 39 11.16 -0.94 -2.20
C GLY A 39 11.99 -1.76 -3.18
N THR A 40 11.32 -2.37 -4.15
CA THR A 40 11.90 -3.36 -5.06
C THR A 40 12.08 -2.84 -6.49
N VAL A 41 11.53 -1.66 -6.78
CA VAL A 41 11.45 -1.12 -8.16
C VAL A 41 12.52 -0.09 -8.45
N ASN A 42 12.93 0.70 -7.44
CA ASN A 42 13.83 1.84 -7.62
C ASN A 42 15.05 1.79 -6.70
N ALA A 43 16.21 2.19 -7.21
CA ALA A 43 17.30 2.70 -6.38
C ALA A 43 16.93 4.11 -5.91
N VAL A 44 17.04 4.35 -4.60
CA VAL A 44 16.65 5.62 -3.97
C VAL A 44 17.86 6.24 -3.29
N TYR A 45 18.09 7.53 -3.57
CA TYR A 45 19.15 8.31 -2.96
C TYR A 45 18.58 9.55 -2.29
N ARG A 46 18.99 9.83 -1.06
CA ARG A 46 18.80 11.15 -0.44
C ARG A 46 19.69 12.16 -1.14
N LEU A 47 19.14 13.30 -1.51
CA LEU A 47 19.86 14.38 -2.18
C LEU A 47 19.71 15.68 -1.38
N GLY A 48 20.78 16.11 -0.72
CA GLY A 48 20.72 17.21 0.22
C GLY A 48 19.71 16.99 1.34
N ALA A 49 19.14 18.07 1.85
CA ALA A 49 18.16 18.00 2.93
C ALA A 49 16.72 17.82 2.44
N GLY A 50 16.39 18.24 1.22
CA GLY A 50 15.01 18.39 0.76
C GLY A 50 14.59 17.51 -0.43
N LEU A 51 15.48 16.64 -0.95
CA LEU A 51 15.22 15.91 -2.19
C LEU A 51 15.55 14.41 -2.08
N THR A 52 14.96 13.64 -2.99
CA THR A 52 15.34 12.24 -3.29
C THR A 52 15.48 12.05 -4.78
N VAL A 53 16.42 11.20 -5.20
CA VAL A 53 16.52 10.72 -6.58
C VAL A 53 16.05 9.27 -6.61
N ARG A 54 15.14 8.96 -7.53
CA ARG A 54 14.58 7.61 -7.75
C ARG A 54 14.91 7.16 -9.16
N LEU A 55 15.60 6.03 -9.28
CA LEU A 55 16.00 5.44 -10.56
C LEU A 55 15.44 4.02 -10.64
N PRO A 56 14.59 3.70 -11.62
CA PRO A 56 14.17 2.32 -11.88
C PRO A 56 15.34 1.34 -11.93
N LEU A 57 15.19 0.18 -11.30
CA LEU A 57 16.20 -0.89 -11.30
C LEU A 57 16.12 -1.76 -12.55
N THR A 58 14.93 -1.84 -13.16
CA THR A 58 14.62 -2.69 -14.32
C THR A 58 13.78 -1.95 -15.34
N ALA A 59 13.69 -2.48 -16.55
CA ALA A 59 12.82 -1.96 -17.61
C ALA A 59 11.33 -1.90 -17.20
N GLY A 60 10.89 -2.81 -16.34
CA GLY A 60 9.52 -2.84 -15.83
C GLY A 60 9.13 -1.58 -15.05
N GLY A 61 10.06 -0.97 -14.32
CA GLY A 61 9.81 0.27 -13.58
C GLY A 61 9.92 1.55 -14.42
N ALA A 62 10.44 1.47 -15.64
CA ALA A 62 10.69 2.66 -16.46
C ALA A 62 9.41 3.46 -16.79
N GLY A 63 8.30 2.76 -17.03
CA GLY A 63 7.00 3.38 -17.30
C GLY A 63 6.35 4.05 -16.10
N ASP A 64 6.77 3.68 -14.90
CA ASP A 64 6.18 4.16 -13.66
C ASP A 64 6.54 5.62 -13.39
N VAL A 65 7.68 6.12 -13.88
CA VAL A 65 8.12 7.51 -13.69
C VAL A 65 7.11 8.51 -14.27
N ALA A 66 6.68 8.30 -15.51
CA ALA A 66 5.70 9.18 -16.16
C ALA A 66 4.31 9.06 -15.51
N LYS A 67 3.91 7.83 -15.17
CA LYS A 67 2.64 7.55 -14.49
C LYS A 67 2.60 8.21 -13.11
N GLU A 68 3.64 8.01 -12.27
CA GLU A 68 3.72 8.60 -10.94
C GLU A 68 3.71 10.13 -11.00
N ARG A 69 4.47 10.73 -11.92
CA ARG A 69 4.45 12.17 -12.16
C ARG A 69 3.04 12.69 -12.47
N HIS A 70 2.33 12.02 -13.37
CA HIS A 70 0.97 12.39 -13.74
C HIS A 70 0.03 12.28 -12.54
N ILE A 71 0.06 11.19 -11.79
CA ILE A 71 -0.79 10.97 -10.61
C ILE A 71 -0.51 12.04 -9.55
N LEU A 72 0.76 12.23 -9.17
CA LEU A 72 1.14 13.22 -8.14
C LEU A 72 0.70 14.63 -8.50
N SER A 73 0.65 15.00 -9.79
CA SER A 73 0.17 16.32 -10.22
C SER A 73 -1.35 16.52 -10.08
N THR A 74 -2.10 15.46 -9.76
CA THR A 74 -3.57 15.49 -9.59
C THR A 74 -4.01 15.30 -8.13
N LEU A 75 -3.05 15.13 -7.20
CA LEU A 75 -3.33 14.92 -5.79
C LEU A 75 -3.31 16.25 -5.03
N ASP A 76 -4.43 16.93 -5.00
CA ASP A 76 -4.57 18.18 -4.26
C ASP A 76 -5.57 18.02 -3.10
N GLY A 77 -5.35 18.76 -2.02
CA GLY A 77 -6.27 18.79 -0.87
C GLY A 77 -6.25 17.55 0.03
N LEU A 78 -5.26 16.65 -0.09
CA LEU A 78 -5.12 15.52 0.83
C LEU A 78 -4.69 15.97 2.23
N PRO A 79 -5.14 15.31 3.31
CA PRO A 79 -4.81 15.68 4.69
C PRO A 79 -3.38 15.30 5.12
N VAL A 80 -2.58 14.75 4.21
CA VAL A 80 -1.20 14.30 4.42
C VAL A 80 -0.29 14.80 3.30
N ALA A 81 1.01 14.89 3.56
CA ALA A 81 1.96 15.25 2.52
C ALA A 81 2.12 14.13 1.49
N VAL A 82 2.27 14.51 0.23
CA VAL A 82 2.66 13.62 -0.88
C VAL A 82 3.91 14.19 -1.54
N PRO A 83 4.79 13.34 -2.12
CA PRO A 83 5.97 13.84 -2.82
C PRO A 83 5.59 14.72 -4.02
N VAL A 84 6.37 15.76 -4.26
CA VAL A 84 6.27 16.55 -5.49
C VAL A 84 7.41 16.15 -6.41
N VAL A 85 7.13 15.93 -7.70
CA VAL A 85 8.16 15.67 -8.71
C VAL A 85 8.84 16.98 -9.05
N ALA A 86 10.07 17.18 -8.55
CA ALA A 86 10.86 18.39 -8.77
C ALA A 86 11.51 18.39 -10.15
N ALA A 87 11.94 17.22 -10.66
CA ALA A 87 12.46 17.05 -12.01
C ALA A 87 12.29 15.62 -12.51
N VAL A 88 12.26 15.47 -13.83
CA VAL A 88 12.38 14.18 -14.52
C VAL A 88 13.60 14.24 -15.43
N GLY A 89 14.46 13.23 -15.35
CA GLY A 89 15.60 13.04 -16.22
C GLY A 89 15.32 12.00 -17.28
N GLU A 90 15.92 12.21 -18.46
CA GLU A 90 15.87 11.28 -19.59
C GLU A 90 17.03 10.27 -19.52
N PRO A 91 16.98 9.16 -20.28
CA PRO A 91 18.08 8.22 -20.41
C PRO A 91 19.38 8.94 -20.81
N ALA A 92 20.45 8.73 -20.05
CA ALA A 92 21.76 9.34 -20.30
C ALA A 92 22.87 8.58 -19.54
N GLU A 93 24.13 8.88 -19.82
CA GLU A 93 25.31 8.38 -19.09
C GLU A 93 25.38 6.85 -18.98
N GLY A 94 24.80 6.14 -19.96
CA GLY A 94 24.69 4.68 -19.95
C GLY A 94 23.51 4.14 -19.13
N TYR A 95 22.72 4.98 -18.47
CA TYR A 95 21.50 4.60 -17.81
C TYR A 95 20.32 4.67 -18.80
N PRO A 96 19.58 3.57 -19.03
CA PRO A 96 18.70 3.44 -20.19
C PRO A 96 17.27 3.95 -19.98
N TRP A 97 16.87 4.38 -18.77
CA TRP A 97 15.48 4.72 -18.46
C TRP A 97 15.30 6.12 -17.93
N PRO A 98 14.08 6.68 -18.01
CA PRO A 98 13.73 7.90 -17.28
C PRO A 98 13.91 7.71 -15.77
N TRP A 99 14.20 8.79 -15.07
CA TRP A 99 14.36 8.83 -13.62
C TRP A 99 13.78 10.12 -13.06
N ALA A 100 13.54 10.20 -11.76
CA ALA A 100 12.90 11.38 -11.18
C ALA A 100 13.59 11.86 -9.90
N VAL A 101 13.48 13.16 -9.66
CA VAL A 101 13.80 13.81 -8.39
C VAL A 101 12.48 14.23 -7.74
N HIS A 102 12.29 13.83 -6.48
CA HIS A 102 11.13 14.18 -5.68
C HIS A 102 11.52 15.02 -4.48
N THR A 103 10.57 15.76 -3.95
CA THR A 103 10.73 16.37 -2.62
C THR A 103 10.85 15.27 -1.57
N TRP A 104 11.67 15.55 -0.56
CA TRP A 104 11.75 14.70 0.63
C TRP A 104 10.57 14.96 1.54
N LEU A 105 10.01 13.91 2.10
CA LEU A 105 9.04 14.00 3.20
C LEU A 105 9.68 13.51 4.49
N ASP A 106 9.57 14.31 5.55
CA ASP A 106 10.06 13.94 6.88
C ASP A 106 9.08 13.00 7.58
N GLY A 107 9.63 12.00 8.23
CA GLY A 107 8.88 10.99 8.96
C GLY A 107 9.60 9.65 8.93
N GLU A 108 9.13 8.72 9.76
CA GLU A 108 9.61 7.35 9.79
C GLU A 108 8.56 6.43 9.18
N PRO A 109 8.95 5.40 8.40
CA PRO A 109 8.02 4.41 7.90
C PRO A 109 7.25 3.76 9.06
N ALA A 110 5.94 3.58 8.87
CA ALA A 110 5.14 2.83 9.80
C ALA A 110 5.63 1.38 9.90
N VAL A 111 5.43 0.77 11.07
CA VAL A 111 5.86 -0.61 11.32
C VAL A 111 4.66 -1.39 11.85
N GLU A 112 4.42 -2.56 11.28
CA GLU A 112 3.37 -3.47 11.71
C GLU A 112 3.52 -3.85 13.19
N GLY A 113 2.38 -3.99 13.88
CA GLY A 113 2.34 -4.32 15.31
C GLY A 113 2.72 -3.18 16.25
N ARG A 114 3.06 -2.00 15.74
CA ARG A 114 3.25 -0.77 16.52
C ARG A 114 2.00 0.11 16.48
N PRO A 115 1.81 1.03 17.43
CA PRO A 115 0.72 2.00 17.38
C PRO A 115 0.73 2.77 16.05
N ALA A 116 -0.42 2.82 15.39
CA ALA A 116 -0.60 3.53 14.14
C ALA A 116 -1.91 4.35 14.19
N PRO A 117 -1.96 5.53 13.53
CA PRO A 117 -3.08 6.47 13.62
C PRO A 117 -4.26 6.01 12.75
N ALA A 118 -5.02 5.02 13.23
CA ALA A 118 -6.11 4.37 12.48
C ALA A 118 -7.15 5.35 11.93
N ARG A 119 -7.51 6.40 12.69
CA ARG A 119 -8.48 7.42 12.26
C ARG A 119 -7.91 8.30 11.16
N GLU A 120 -6.69 8.80 11.31
CA GLU A 120 -6.04 9.66 10.30
C GLU A 120 -5.81 8.91 8.99
N LEU A 121 -5.45 7.62 9.09
CA LEU A 121 -5.33 6.74 7.93
C LEU A 121 -6.67 6.55 7.21
N ALA A 122 -7.77 6.42 7.96
CA ALA A 122 -9.12 6.36 7.38
C ALA A 122 -9.51 7.69 6.72
N GLU A 123 -9.23 8.81 7.36
CA GLU A 123 -9.48 10.16 6.82
C GLU A 123 -8.71 10.37 5.51
N PHE A 124 -7.46 9.93 5.44
CA PHE A 124 -6.68 9.94 4.21
C PHE A 124 -7.35 9.09 3.11
N VAL A 125 -7.74 7.84 3.40
CA VAL A 125 -8.39 6.95 2.42
C VAL A 125 -9.72 7.55 1.93
N VAL A 126 -10.51 8.16 2.81
CA VAL A 126 -11.77 8.83 2.45
C VAL A 126 -11.48 10.05 1.56
N ALA A 127 -10.52 10.88 1.94
CA ALA A 127 -10.13 12.06 1.14
C ALA A 127 -9.63 11.67 -0.25
N LEU A 128 -8.80 10.61 -0.34
CA LEU A 128 -8.30 10.11 -1.62
C LEU A 128 -9.44 9.63 -2.54
N ARG A 129 -10.41 8.90 -1.99
CA ARG A 129 -11.60 8.44 -2.73
C ARG A 129 -12.50 9.56 -3.22
N ALA A 130 -12.48 10.71 -2.56
CA ALA A 130 -13.26 11.87 -2.93
C ALA A 130 -12.66 12.68 -4.09
N LEU A 131 -11.39 12.44 -4.43
CA LEU A 131 -10.76 13.06 -5.59
C LEU A 131 -11.39 12.58 -6.90
N PRO A 132 -11.32 13.37 -7.99
CA PRO A 132 -11.78 12.94 -9.30
C PRO A 132 -11.20 11.59 -9.70
N ALA A 133 -12.06 10.67 -10.12
CA ALA A 133 -11.68 9.30 -10.50
C ALA A 133 -11.37 9.21 -12.00
N ASP A 134 -10.68 10.17 -12.54
CA ASP A 134 -10.11 10.20 -13.88
C ASP A 134 -8.69 9.61 -13.87
N GLY A 135 -8.29 8.95 -14.94
CA GLY A 135 -6.97 8.38 -15.07
C GLY A 135 -6.94 6.86 -15.30
N PRO A 136 -5.74 6.27 -15.35
CA PRO A 136 -5.58 4.85 -15.65
C PRO A 136 -6.10 3.97 -14.49
N PRO A 137 -6.46 2.71 -14.78
CA PRO A 137 -6.72 1.73 -13.73
C PRO A 137 -5.53 1.61 -12.78
N ALA A 138 -5.81 1.49 -11.48
CA ALA A 138 -4.80 1.18 -10.48
C ALA A 138 -4.16 -0.21 -10.77
N TYR A 139 -2.94 -0.40 -10.35
CA TYR A 139 -2.28 -1.70 -10.49
C TYR A 139 -3.07 -2.81 -9.80
N ARG A 140 -3.57 -2.54 -8.60
CA ARG A 140 -4.55 -3.33 -7.86
C ARG A 140 -5.88 -2.55 -7.81
N GLY A 141 -6.99 -3.21 -7.48
CA GLY A 141 -8.32 -2.57 -7.49
C GLY A 141 -9.21 -3.06 -8.65
N LYS A 142 -8.76 -4.07 -9.40
CA LYS A 142 -9.59 -4.90 -10.29
C LYS A 142 -10.45 -5.88 -9.47
N PRO A 143 -11.46 -6.54 -10.05
CA PRO A 143 -12.15 -7.64 -9.37
C PRO A 143 -11.17 -8.71 -8.86
N LEU A 144 -11.37 -9.20 -7.64
CA LEU A 144 -10.49 -10.23 -7.04
C LEU A 144 -10.36 -11.49 -7.88
N SER A 145 -11.41 -11.84 -8.65
CA SER A 145 -11.37 -12.95 -9.60
C SER A 145 -10.25 -12.85 -10.63
N SER A 146 -9.80 -11.65 -10.96
CA SER A 146 -8.70 -11.44 -11.90
C SER A 146 -7.34 -11.94 -11.39
N VAL A 147 -7.19 -12.12 -10.08
CA VAL A 147 -5.95 -12.62 -9.44
C VAL A 147 -6.13 -14.01 -8.80
N ASP A 148 -7.31 -14.64 -8.90
CA ASP A 148 -7.65 -15.92 -8.24
C ASP A 148 -6.63 -17.02 -8.55
N ALA A 149 -6.31 -17.24 -9.81
CA ALA A 149 -5.35 -18.26 -10.22
C ALA A 149 -3.95 -18.03 -9.61
N GLY A 150 -3.52 -16.77 -9.51
CA GLY A 150 -2.24 -16.38 -8.89
C GLY A 150 -2.23 -16.63 -7.39
N VAL A 151 -3.30 -16.25 -6.71
CA VAL A 151 -3.46 -16.44 -5.25
C VAL A 151 -3.47 -17.93 -4.89
N ARG A 152 -4.27 -18.76 -5.60
CA ARG A 152 -4.30 -20.21 -5.35
C ARG A 152 -2.97 -20.90 -5.60
N ARG A 153 -2.24 -20.47 -6.64
CA ARG A 153 -0.89 -20.97 -6.91
C ARG A 153 0.08 -20.61 -5.79
N ALA A 154 0.05 -19.35 -5.34
CA ALA A 154 0.92 -18.88 -4.27
C ALA A 154 0.60 -19.59 -2.93
N ILE A 155 -0.66 -19.84 -2.61
CA ILE A 155 -1.07 -20.64 -1.45
C ILE A 155 -0.49 -22.05 -1.56
N ALA A 156 -0.66 -22.71 -2.72
CA ALA A 156 -0.12 -24.04 -2.94
C ALA A 156 1.42 -24.09 -2.92
N GLU A 157 2.10 -23.01 -3.27
CA GLU A 157 3.56 -22.90 -3.16
C GLU A 157 3.98 -22.77 -1.70
N LEU A 158 3.32 -21.91 -0.91
CA LEU A 158 3.62 -21.74 0.51
C LEU A 158 3.47 -23.03 1.31
N THR A 159 2.49 -23.88 1.00
CA THR A 159 2.33 -25.20 1.67
C THR A 159 3.49 -26.15 1.46
N ARG A 160 4.37 -25.89 0.48
CA ARG A 160 5.57 -26.71 0.21
C ARG A 160 6.83 -26.13 0.85
N THR A 161 6.69 -25.02 1.55
CA THR A 161 7.81 -24.36 2.23
C THR A 161 7.80 -24.69 3.73
N ASP A 162 8.83 -24.28 4.43
CA ASP A 162 8.98 -24.34 5.89
C ASP A 162 8.32 -23.15 6.61
N GLU A 163 7.64 -22.26 5.87
CA GLU A 163 6.90 -21.13 6.47
C GLU A 163 5.71 -21.63 7.30
N PRO A 164 5.51 -21.13 8.51
CA PRO A 164 4.31 -21.42 9.30
C PRO A 164 3.09 -20.81 8.62
N PHE A 165 2.34 -21.64 7.89
CA PHE A 165 1.25 -21.18 7.03
C PHE A 165 0.03 -22.10 7.15
N ASP A 166 -1.13 -21.51 7.51
CA ASP A 166 -2.43 -22.18 7.54
C ASP A 166 -3.15 -21.99 6.18
N ALA A 167 -2.97 -22.95 5.29
CA ALA A 167 -3.55 -22.90 3.94
C ALA A 167 -5.09 -23.01 3.98
N GLU A 168 -5.66 -23.75 4.94
CA GLU A 168 -7.11 -23.91 5.06
C GLU A 168 -7.75 -22.57 5.47
N ALA A 169 -7.19 -21.91 6.49
CA ALA A 169 -7.63 -20.58 6.89
C ALA A 169 -7.49 -19.55 5.76
N ALA A 170 -6.38 -19.58 5.02
CA ALA A 170 -6.16 -18.68 3.89
C ALA A 170 -7.18 -18.92 2.77
N LEU A 171 -7.46 -20.18 2.40
CA LEU A 171 -8.46 -20.53 1.40
C LEU A 171 -9.88 -20.14 1.84
N ALA A 172 -10.20 -20.28 3.14
CA ALA A 172 -11.49 -19.84 3.67
C ALA A 172 -11.66 -18.31 3.56
N VAL A 173 -10.65 -17.52 3.95
CA VAL A 173 -10.65 -16.06 3.78
C VAL A 173 -10.78 -15.67 2.31
N TRP A 174 -10.06 -16.37 1.43
CA TRP A 174 -10.12 -16.11 0.00
C TRP A 174 -11.50 -16.42 -0.59
N ALA A 175 -12.10 -17.53 -0.22
CA ALA A 175 -13.45 -17.91 -0.66
C ALA A 175 -14.51 -16.91 -0.18
N GLU A 176 -14.43 -16.44 1.07
CA GLU A 176 -15.30 -15.39 1.60
C GLU A 176 -15.18 -14.09 0.79
N ALA A 177 -13.94 -13.66 0.48
CA ALA A 177 -13.69 -12.45 -0.28
C ALA A 177 -14.18 -12.55 -1.74
N LEU A 178 -13.98 -13.70 -2.40
CA LEU A 178 -14.48 -13.95 -3.76
C LEU A 178 -16.01 -14.06 -3.81
N GLY A 179 -16.64 -14.59 -2.76
CA GLY A 179 -18.10 -14.69 -2.63
C GLY A 179 -18.78 -13.37 -2.29
N ALA A 180 -18.05 -12.38 -1.83
CA ALA A 180 -18.61 -11.07 -1.54
C ALA A 180 -19.08 -10.37 -2.82
N PRO A 181 -20.22 -9.64 -2.79
CA PRO A 181 -20.68 -8.84 -3.92
C PRO A 181 -19.57 -7.97 -4.49
N GLN A 182 -19.44 -7.97 -5.81
CA GLN A 182 -18.46 -7.13 -6.50
C GLN A 182 -18.82 -5.65 -6.38
N TRP A 183 -17.80 -4.78 -6.48
CA TRP A 183 -18.02 -3.35 -6.56
C TRP A 183 -18.71 -2.99 -7.88
N THR A 184 -19.90 -2.39 -7.79
CA THR A 184 -20.70 -1.92 -8.92
C THR A 184 -20.86 -0.41 -8.97
N GLY A 185 -20.30 0.29 -7.95
CA GLY A 185 -20.28 1.75 -7.92
C GLY A 185 -19.26 2.34 -8.90
N PRO A 186 -19.19 3.67 -9.00
CA PRO A 186 -18.17 4.34 -9.80
C PRO A 186 -16.77 3.95 -9.26
N PRO A 187 -15.76 3.88 -10.15
CA PRO A 187 -14.38 3.66 -9.71
C PRO A 187 -13.96 4.80 -8.80
N CYS A 188 -13.16 4.49 -7.76
CA CYS A 188 -12.61 5.48 -6.85
C CYS A 188 -11.12 5.68 -7.11
N ARG A 189 -10.58 6.85 -6.74
CA ARG A 189 -9.14 7.08 -6.71
C ARG A 189 -8.52 6.22 -5.62
N LEU A 190 -7.44 5.52 -5.96
CA LEU A 190 -6.75 4.56 -5.10
C LEU A 190 -5.24 4.81 -5.10
N HIS A 191 -4.60 4.53 -3.97
CA HIS A 191 -3.16 4.34 -3.89
C HIS A 191 -2.75 2.94 -4.40
N SER A 192 -3.53 1.95 -4.04
CA SER A 192 -3.41 0.51 -4.37
C SER A 192 -2.17 -0.21 -3.81
N ASP A 193 -1.36 0.45 -2.98
CA ASP A 193 -0.19 -0.13 -2.30
C ASP A 193 0.10 0.53 -0.94
N LEU A 194 -0.91 0.63 -0.09
CA LEU A 194 -0.77 1.21 1.26
C LEU A 194 -0.05 0.24 2.20
N MET A 195 1.22 -0.05 1.87
CA MET A 195 2.13 -0.83 2.71
C MET A 195 2.67 0.04 3.85
N PRO A 196 3.02 -0.51 5.01
CA PRO A 196 3.60 0.25 6.11
C PRO A 196 4.83 1.08 5.70
N SER A 197 5.68 0.55 4.82
CA SER A 197 6.85 1.25 4.29
C SER A 197 6.52 2.51 3.47
N ASN A 198 5.30 2.64 2.97
CA ASN A 198 4.82 3.77 2.19
C ASN A 198 4.08 4.82 3.03
N LEU A 199 3.89 4.57 4.32
CA LEU A 199 3.20 5.44 5.27
C LEU A 199 4.22 6.06 6.23
N LEU A 200 4.41 7.37 6.15
CA LEU A 200 5.33 8.09 7.03
C LEU A 200 4.60 8.60 8.27
N LEU A 201 5.15 8.27 9.43
CA LEU A 201 4.68 8.78 10.71
C LEU A 201 5.67 9.82 11.27
N ARG A 202 5.13 10.87 11.87
CA ARG A 202 5.88 11.86 12.65
C ARG A 202 5.09 12.17 13.91
N ASP A 203 5.73 12.03 15.06
CA ASP A 203 5.10 12.23 16.38
C ASP A 203 3.83 11.38 16.57
N GLY A 204 3.84 10.15 16.04
CA GLY A 204 2.71 9.22 16.10
C GLY A 204 1.53 9.53 15.17
N ARG A 205 1.64 10.55 14.33
CA ARG A 205 0.62 10.97 13.36
C ARG A 205 1.00 10.62 11.94
N LEU A 206 0.03 10.41 11.06
CA LEU A 206 0.26 10.20 9.64
C LEU A 206 0.73 11.51 8.99
N ALA A 207 2.01 11.56 8.62
CA ALA A 207 2.66 12.75 8.07
C ALA A 207 2.72 12.75 6.54
N GLY A 208 2.88 11.58 5.92
CA GLY A 208 3.01 11.51 4.46
C GLY A 208 2.76 10.11 3.90
N VAL A 209 2.49 10.06 2.60
CA VAL A 209 2.29 8.83 1.83
C VAL A 209 3.20 8.83 0.60
N LEU A 210 3.96 7.75 0.44
CA LEU A 210 4.98 7.56 -0.59
C LEU A 210 4.53 6.52 -1.63
N ASP A 211 5.24 6.48 -2.76
CA ASP A 211 5.17 5.43 -3.79
C ASP A 211 3.82 5.34 -4.51
N TRP A 212 3.56 6.31 -5.36
CA TRP A 212 2.31 6.48 -6.09
C TRP A 212 2.29 5.81 -7.47
N ALA A 213 3.35 5.08 -7.83
CA ALA A 213 3.47 4.44 -9.14
C ALA A 213 2.35 3.42 -9.44
N THR A 214 1.80 2.78 -8.39
CA THR A 214 0.70 1.82 -8.51
C THR A 214 -0.69 2.44 -8.50
N ALA A 215 -0.79 3.72 -8.13
CA ALA A 215 -2.05 4.44 -7.96
C ALA A 215 -2.85 4.56 -9.27
N GLY A 216 -4.13 4.83 -9.14
CA GLY A 216 -5.06 4.94 -10.26
C GLY A 216 -6.50 4.87 -9.79
N VAL A 217 -7.39 4.27 -10.59
CA VAL A 217 -8.81 4.12 -10.25
C VAL A 217 -9.24 2.65 -10.19
N GLY A 218 -10.21 2.33 -9.32
CA GLY A 218 -10.71 0.96 -9.19
C GLY A 218 -11.67 0.74 -8.02
N ASP A 219 -11.76 -0.53 -7.58
CA ASP A 219 -12.54 -0.95 -6.41
C ASP A 219 -11.91 -0.39 -5.12
N PRO A 220 -12.65 0.40 -4.33
CA PRO A 220 -12.16 1.00 -3.09
C PRO A 220 -11.70 -0.02 -2.04
N ALA A 221 -12.06 -1.28 -2.16
CA ALA A 221 -11.63 -2.33 -1.25
C ALA A 221 -10.11 -2.49 -1.17
N CYS A 222 -9.37 -2.17 -2.25
CA CYS A 222 -7.93 -2.33 -2.29
C CYS A 222 -7.21 -1.50 -1.22
N ASP A 223 -7.64 -0.27 -0.98
CA ASP A 223 -7.01 0.63 -0.01
C ASP A 223 -7.46 0.38 1.44
N LEU A 224 -8.14 -0.74 1.70
CA LEU A 224 -8.43 -1.21 3.05
C LEU A 224 -7.35 -2.14 3.62
N ILE A 225 -6.33 -2.49 2.84
CA ILE A 225 -5.23 -3.39 3.26
C ILE A 225 -4.53 -2.97 4.57
N PRO A 226 -4.43 -1.66 4.94
CA PRO A 226 -3.84 -1.27 6.21
C PRO A 226 -4.52 -1.85 7.45
N ALA A 227 -5.77 -2.25 7.32
CA ALA A 227 -6.50 -2.92 8.39
C ALA A 227 -5.81 -4.24 8.83
N TRP A 228 -5.05 -4.88 7.95
CA TRP A 228 -4.41 -6.18 8.23
C TRP A 228 -2.89 -6.14 8.13
N ASN A 229 -2.32 -5.23 7.31
CA ASN A 229 -0.87 -5.15 7.16
C ASN A 229 -0.21 -4.19 8.16
N LEU A 230 -0.98 -3.33 8.85
CA LEU A 230 -0.45 -2.34 9.79
C LEU A 230 -1.23 -2.33 11.11
N LEU A 231 -2.58 -2.22 11.06
CA LEU A 231 -3.39 -2.00 12.24
C LEU A 231 -3.57 -3.26 13.08
N THR A 232 -3.66 -3.06 14.40
CA THR A 232 -3.94 -4.14 15.35
C THR A 232 -5.43 -4.51 15.36
N ALA A 233 -5.77 -5.66 15.92
CA ALA A 233 -7.16 -6.07 16.13
C ALA A 233 -7.97 -5.02 16.93
N ALA A 234 -7.32 -4.31 17.84
CA ALA A 234 -7.96 -3.27 18.68
C ALA A 234 -8.25 -1.98 17.89
N THR A 235 -7.37 -1.58 16.96
CA THR A 235 -7.50 -0.33 16.20
C THR A 235 -8.23 -0.49 14.86
N ARG A 236 -8.32 -1.71 14.35
CA ARG A 236 -9.01 -2.05 13.10
C ARG A 236 -10.49 -1.60 13.05
N PRO A 237 -11.30 -1.76 14.11
CA PRO A 237 -12.67 -1.24 14.15
C PRO A 237 -12.74 0.27 13.99
N VAL A 238 -11.81 1.03 14.61
CA VAL A 238 -11.73 2.49 14.47
C VAL A 238 -11.51 2.90 13.02
N PHE A 239 -10.60 2.23 12.31
CA PHE A 239 -10.37 2.44 10.89
C PHE A 239 -11.61 2.12 10.05
N ARG A 240 -12.22 0.94 10.27
CA ARG A 240 -13.40 0.50 9.52
C ARG A 240 -14.58 1.46 9.67
N ASP A 241 -14.87 1.86 10.90
CA ASP A 241 -15.97 2.76 11.22
C ASP A 241 -15.73 4.16 10.61
N ALA A 242 -14.49 4.66 10.66
CA ALA A 242 -14.13 5.97 10.10
C ALA A 242 -14.11 5.98 8.56
N VAL A 243 -13.71 4.89 7.90
CA VAL A 243 -13.82 4.74 6.43
C VAL A 243 -15.27 4.60 5.97
N GLY A 244 -16.18 4.14 6.85
CA GLY A 244 -17.62 4.00 6.54
C GLY A 244 -17.91 2.94 5.48
N THR A 245 -17.19 1.80 5.50
CA THR A 245 -17.29 0.77 4.48
C THR A 245 -18.29 -0.33 4.85
N ASP A 246 -19.01 -0.88 3.85
CA ASP A 246 -19.90 -2.01 4.01
C ASP A 246 -19.16 -3.36 4.21
N ASP A 247 -19.90 -4.39 4.59
CA ASP A 247 -19.34 -5.72 4.85
C ASP A 247 -18.74 -6.36 3.59
N ALA A 248 -19.33 -6.13 2.43
CA ALA A 248 -18.85 -6.68 1.16
C ALA A 248 -17.52 -6.05 0.75
N THR A 249 -17.42 -4.73 0.82
CA THR A 249 -16.17 -3.99 0.55
C THR A 249 -15.08 -4.35 1.55
N TRP A 250 -15.46 -4.54 2.84
CA TRP A 250 -14.54 -4.98 3.88
C TRP A 250 -14.00 -6.39 3.62
N ALA A 251 -14.86 -7.32 3.23
CA ALA A 251 -14.45 -8.69 2.87
C ALA A 251 -13.50 -8.70 1.67
N ARG A 252 -13.78 -7.91 0.63
CA ARG A 252 -12.87 -7.78 -0.52
C ARG A 252 -11.53 -7.14 -0.13
N GLY A 253 -11.53 -6.15 0.78
CA GLY A 253 -10.29 -5.56 1.31
C GLY A 253 -9.44 -6.57 2.07
N ARG A 254 -10.08 -7.44 2.86
CA ARG A 254 -9.43 -8.59 3.52
C ARG A 254 -8.83 -9.55 2.49
N GLY A 255 -9.55 -9.80 1.39
CA GLY A 255 -9.04 -10.59 0.27
C GLY A 255 -7.82 -9.97 -0.39
N TRP A 256 -7.79 -8.64 -0.61
CA TRP A 256 -6.61 -7.95 -1.15
C TRP A 256 -5.40 -8.06 -0.22
N ALA A 257 -5.59 -7.90 1.09
CA ALA A 257 -4.50 -8.09 2.06
C ALA A 257 -3.93 -9.51 2.00
N LEU A 258 -4.79 -10.54 1.94
CA LEU A 258 -4.36 -11.92 1.75
C LEU A 258 -3.62 -12.11 0.43
N ALA A 259 -4.20 -11.66 -0.69
CA ALA A 259 -3.61 -11.82 -2.03
C ALA A 259 -2.19 -11.26 -2.09
N MET A 260 -1.99 -10.05 -1.55
CA MET A 260 -0.66 -9.44 -1.50
C MET A 260 0.31 -10.27 -0.66
N ALA A 261 -0.10 -10.69 0.54
CA ALA A 261 0.77 -11.46 1.44
C ALA A 261 1.19 -12.81 0.84
N VAL A 262 0.25 -13.59 0.30
CA VAL A 262 0.57 -14.92 -0.25
C VAL A 262 1.38 -14.85 -1.54
N ILE A 263 1.22 -13.79 -2.36
CA ILE A 263 2.01 -13.61 -3.58
C ILE A 263 3.42 -13.09 -3.25
N GLN A 264 3.55 -12.18 -2.30
CA GLN A 264 4.82 -11.57 -1.94
C GLN A 264 5.73 -12.51 -1.15
N LEU A 265 5.19 -13.31 -0.22
CA LEU A 265 6.00 -14.10 0.69
C LEU A 265 6.87 -15.15 -0.03
N PRO A 266 6.39 -15.98 -0.96
CA PRO A 266 7.24 -16.93 -1.68
C PRO A 266 8.35 -16.23 -2.45
N TYR A 267 8.04 -15.09 -3.07
CA TYR A 267 8.96 -14.35 -3.92
C TYR A 267 10.08 -13.65 -3.12
N TYR A 268 9.71 -13.01 -1.97
CA TYR A 268 10.62 -12.16 -1.21
C TYR A 268 11.22 -12.81 0.04
N ARG A 269 10.83 -14.02 0.42
CA ARG A 269 11.20 -14.64 1.70
C ARG A 269 12.71 -14.69 1.98
N HIS A 270 13.55 -14.68 0.94
CA HIS A 270 15.01 -14.74 1.04
C HIS A 270 15.72 -13.46 0.61
N THR A 271 15.00 -12.54 -0.06
CA THR A 271 15.60 -11.36 -0.70
C THR A 271 15.16 -10.03 -0.06
N ASN A 272 13.97 -9.99 0.55
CA ASN A 272 13.46 -8.75 1.17
C ASN A 272 12.82 -9.05 2.53
N PRO A 273 13.57 -8.87 3.63
CA PRO A 273 13.10 -9.16 4.97
C PRO A 273 11.92 -8.27 5.40
N VAL A 274 11.83 -7.02 4.91
CA VAL A 274 10.75 -6.08 5.27
C VAL A 274 9.42 -6.56 4.70
N ILE A 275 9.37 -6.85 3.40
CA ILE A 275 8.15 -7.35 2.74
C ILE A 275 7.75 -8.71 3.33
N SER A 276 8.72 -9.60 3.56
CA SER A 276 8.45 -10.91 4.11
C SER A 276 7.93 -10.88 5.55
N ALA A 277 8.45 -9.98 6.39
CA ALA A 277 7.94 -9.78 7.75
C ALA A 277 6.50 -9.28 7.72
N ASN A 278 6.20 -8.30 6.87
CA ASN A 278 4.85 -7.79 6.72
C ASN A 278 3.88 -8.86 6.18
N ALA A 279 4.28 -9.65 5.19
CA ALA A 279 3.46 -10.74 4.68
C ALA A 279 3.12 -11.77 5.77
N ARG A 280 4.12 -12.18 6.58
CA ARG A 280 3.91 -13.07 7.74
C ARG A 280 2.95 -12.45 8.77
N HIS A 281 3.12 -11.15 9.05
CA HIS A 281 2.21 -10.41 9.93
C HIS A 281 0.76 -10.47 9.41
N VAL A 282 0.53 -10.18 8.13
CA VAL A 282 -0.80 -10.25 7.51
C VAL A 282 -1.40 -11.65 7.66
N LEU A 283 -0.65 -12.70 7.35
CA LEU A 283 -1.13 -14.07 7.44
C LEU A 283 -1.53 -14.43 8.88
N ALA A 284 -0.73 -14.02 9.87
CA ALA A 284 -1.07 -14.20 11.28
C ALA A 284 -2.36 -13.45 11.68
N GLN A 285 -2.53 -12.19 11.19
CA GLN A 285 -3.74 -11.40 11.45
C GLN A 285 -5.01 -12.02 10.82
N LEU A 286 -4.87 -12.69 9.69
CA LEU A 286 -5.99 -13.32 8.99
C LEU A 286 -6.38 -14.68 9.55
N SER A 287 -5.44 -15.42 10.14
CA SER A 287 -5.68 -16.71 10.83
C SER A 287 -6.37 -16.55 12.17
N CYS A 288 -6.30 -15.38 12.80
CA CYS A 288 -7.08 -15.07 14.01
C CYS A 288 -8.56 -14.95 13.63
N ARG A 289 -9.41 -15.89 14.08
CA ARG A 289 -10.87 -15.79 13.89
C ARG A 289 -11.37 -14.46 14.45
N PRO A 290 -12.18 -13.70 13.69
CA PRO A 290 -12.79 -12.47 14.21
C PRO A 290 -13.65 -12.85 15.43
N VAL A 291 -13.47 -12.10 16.53
CA VAL A 291 -14.41 -12.19 17.68
C VAL A 291 -15.78 -11.77 17.15
N PRO A 292 -16.82 -12.62 17.29
CA PRO A 292 -18.16 -12.27 16.84
C PRO A 292 -18.60 -10.95 17.50
N ARG A 293 -19.06 -9.99 16.72
CA ARG A 293 -19.71 -8.79 17.28
C ARG A 293 -20.88 -9.26 18.13
N ALA A 294 -20.92 -8.89 19.42
CA ALA A 294 -22.08 -9.06 20.24
C ALA A 294 -23.26 -8.36 19.54
N SER A 295 -24.26 -9.16 19.14
CA SER A 295 -25.50 -8.67 18.59
C SER A 295 -26.15 -7.77 19.65
N THR A 296 -26.20 -6.45 19.39
CA THR A 296 -27.03 -5.52 20.16
C THR A 296 -28.48 -5.78 19.78
N ALA A 297 -29.03 -6.91 20.27
CA ALA A 297 -30.47 -7.14 20.26
C ALA A 297 -31.09 -6.02 21.11
N ARG A 298 -31.71 -5.06 20.45
CA ARG A 298 -32.59 -4.10 21.12
C ARG A 298 -33.64 -4.90 21.90
N ARG A 299 -33.47 -4.98 23.21
CA ARG A 299 -34.54 -5.41 24.10
C ARG A 299 -35.65 -4.34 23.99
N GLY A 300 -36.64 -4.62 23.18
CA GLY A 300 -37.90 -3.89 23.20
C GLY A 300 -38.55 -4.05 24.58
N SER A 301 -38.44 -3.03 25.42
CA SER A 301 -39.25 -2.93 26.64
C SER A 301 -40.66 -2.57 26.23
N SER A 302 -41.52 -3.58 26.16
CA SER A 302 -42.97 -3.38 26.14
C SER A 302 -43.40 -2.89 27.53
N VAL A 303 -43.56 -1.60 27.69
CA VAL A 303 -44.25 -1.02 28.83
C VAL A 303 -45.74 -1.30 28.63
N ARG A 304 -46.28 -2.26 29.43
CA ARG A 304 -47.72 -2.46 29.58
C ARG A 304 -48.29 -1.31 30.39
N ALA A 305 -49.19 -0.55 29.78
CA ALA A 305 -50.00 0.48 30.47
C ALA A 305 -50.94 -0.21 31.45
N PRO A 306 -51.20 0.34 32.65
CA PRO A 306 -52.22 -0.15 33.57
C PRO A 306 -53.62 0.22 33.08
N ASN A 307 -54.49 -0.78 33.07
CA ASN A 307 -55.90 -0.68 32.73
C ASN A 307 -56.63 -0.08 33.95
N THR A 308 -57.18 1.11 33.81
CA THR A 308 -58.15 1.66 34.74
C THR A 308 -59.53 1.62 34.10
N THR A 309 -60.44 0.89 34.65
CA THR A 309 -61.86 0.93 34.36
C THR A 309 -62.64 1.16 35.67
N PRO A 310 -63.74 1.97 35.63
CA PRO A 310 -64.44 2.53 36.79
C PRO A 310 -65.23 1.51 37.59
#